data_32492bc481e33bb607c5a85e990d87bf
#
_entry.id   32492bc481e33bb607c5a85e990d87bf
#
_cell.length_a   1.000
_cell.length_b   1.000
_cell.length_c   1.000
_cell.angle_alpha   90.00
_cell.angle_beta   90.00
_cell.angle_gamma   90.00
#
_symmetry.space_group_name_H-M   'P 1'
#
loop_
_entity.id
_entity.type
_entity.pdbx_description
1 polymer ?
#
loop_
_entity_poly.entity_id
_entity_poly.type
_entity_poly.pdbx_seq_one_letter_code
_entity_poly.pdbx_strand_id
1 'polypeptide(L)'
;MAQPGIKRQLYTQFAKVAKTLASAPRLELLELLAQGERSVEELVATTGLPVANVSQHLRHLLKNGLVANRREGKYIRYRLADEAVVTLIGALQGLAERNHVESAKTIERYFKKRDSLEPVSRDELLRRKKAGAAVVIDVRPGDEFSAGHIPGAVHLPLAELERRLTELPRGQEIVAYCRGPYCVMAFEAVARLRERGFKARRLQDGFPEWKLAGLPVEATATP
;
A
#
# COMPACT_ATOMS: atom_id res chain seq x y z
N MET A 1 -29.15 -8.70 -31.75
CA MET A 1 -29.49 -7.79 -30.64
C MET A 1 -29.33 -8.56 -29.33
N ALA A 2 -28.48 -8.09 -28.44
CA ALA A 2 -28.33 -8.74 -27.11
C ALA A 2 -29.64 -8.63 -26.34
N GLN A 3 -30.11 -9.75 -25.77
CA GLN A 3 -31.34 -9.77 -24.97
C GLN A 3 -31.19 -8.82 -23.76
N PRO A 4 -32.14 -7.89 -23.52
CA PRO A 4 -32.07 -6.95 -22.40
C PRO A 4 -31.84 -7.60 -21.03
N GLY A 5 -32.25 -8.86 -20.87
CA GLY A 5 -32.03 -9.66 -19.66
C GLY A 5 -30.59 -10.03 -19.37
N ILE A 6 -29.74 -10.27 -20.40
CA ILE A 6 -28.34 -10.67 -20.20
C ILE A 6 -27.51 -9.51 -19.64
N LYS A 7 -27.69 -8.30 -20.21
CA LYS A 7 -26.98 -7.10 -19.69
C LYS A 7 -27.30 -6.86 -18.21
N ARG A 8 -28.57 -6.95 -17.82
CA ARG A 8 -28.99 -6.78 -16.42
C ARG A 8 -28.38 -7.86 -15.51
N GLN A 9 -28.29 -9.10 -15.97
CA GLN A 9 -27.65 -10.18 -15.23
C GLN A 9 -26.16 -9.89 -15.00
N LEU A 10 -25.41 -9.43 -16.02
CA LEU A 10 -24.01 -9.03 -15.90
C LEU A 10 -23.84 -7.89 -14.90
N TYR A 11 -24.64 -6.83 -14.99
CA TYR A 11 -24.58 -5.72 -14.02
C TYR A 11 -24.88 -6.19 -12.59
N THR A 12 -25.74 -7.19 -12.40
CA THR A 12 -25.98 -7.78 -11.09
C THR A 12 -24.72 -8.46 -10.54
N GLN A 13 -23.91 -9.14 -11.39
CA GLN A 13 -22.64 -9.72 -10.94
C GLN A 13 -21.59 -8.64 -10.64
N PHE A 14 -21.46 -7.62 -11.49
CA PHE A 14 -20.55 -6.49 -11.24
C PHE A 14 -20.91 -5.77 -9.91
N ALA A 15 -22.20 -5.57 -9.65
CA ALA A 15 -22.67 -4.99 -8.39
C ALA A 15 -22.27 -5.81 -7.15
N LYS A 16 -22.18 -7.15 -7.25
CA LYS A 16 -21.69 -7.99 -6.14
C LYS A 16 -20.22 -7.72 -5.81
N VAL A 17 -19.37 -7.56 -6.84
CA VAL A 17 -17.97 -7.19 -6.65
C VAL A 17 -17.86 -5.81 -6.00
N ALA A 18 -18.56 -4.80 -6.55
CA ALA A 18 -18.57 -3.45 -5.99
C ALA A 18 -19.08 -3.41 -4.53
N LYS A 19 -20.16 -4.14 -4.22
CA LYS A 19 -20.69 -4.25 -2.84
C LYS A 19 -19.68 -4.91 -1.89
N THR A 20 -18.82 -5.78 -2.40
CA THR A 20 -17.77 -6.39 -1.58
C THR A 20 -16.72 -5.37 -1.14
N LEU A 21 -16.46 -4.32 -1.91
CA LEU A 21 -15.55 -3.23 -1.52
C LEU A 21 -16.18 -2.25 -0.51
N ALA A 22 -17.49 -2.20 -0.38
CA ALA A 22 -18.19 -1.27 0.51
C ALA A 22 -18.05 -1.68 2.00
N SER A 23 -16.80 -1.75 2.49
CA SER A 23 -16.46 -2.08 3.88
C SER A 23 -15.03 -1.66 4.18
N ALA A 24 -14.84 -0.75 5.14
CA ALA A 24 -13.53 -0.28 5.52
C ALA A 24 -12.57 -1.43 5.93
N PRO A 25 -12.97 -2.42 6.76
CA PRO A 25 -12.08 -3.55 7.07
C PRO A 25 -11.66 -4.36 5.84
N ARG A 26 -12.51 -4.51 4.83
CA ARG A 26 -12.14 -5.24 3.62
C ARG A 26 -11.15 -4.45 2.75
N LEU A 27 -11.30 -3.13 2.66
CA LEU A 27 -10.31 -2.27 1.98
C LEU A 27 -8.95 -2.32 2.65
N GLU A 28 -8.92 -2.29 3.99
CA GLU A 28 -7.69 -2.44 4.77
C GLU A 28 -7.01 -3.80 4.55
N LEU A 29 -7.78 -4.89 4.57
CA LEU A 29 -7.24 -6.22 4.27
C LEU A 29 -6.68 -6.32 2.84
N LEU A 30 -7.32 -5.70 1.85
CA LEU A 30 -6.82 -5.67 0.48
C LEU A 30 -5.52 -4.85 0.36
N GLU A 31 -5.40 -3.73 1.08
CA GLU A 31 -4.15 -2.95 1.15
C GLU A 31 -3.00 -3.78 1.72
N LEU A 32 -3.24 -4.54 2.79
CA LEU A 32 -2.24 -5.42 3.39
C LEU A 32 -1.84 -6.55 2.43
N LEU A 33 -2.81 -7.17 1.77
CA LEU A 33 -2.58 -8.25 0.81
C LEU A 33 -1.91 -7.77 -0.49
N ALA A 34 -1.98 -6.48 -0.79
CA ALA A 34 -1.22 -5.87 -1.87
C ALA A 34 0.29 -5.83 -1.60
N GLN A 35 0.71 -5.91 -0.33
CA GLN A 35 2.12 -5.95 0.06
C GLN A 35 2.73 -7.35 -0.07
N GLY A 36 1.91 -8.41 -0.03
CA GLY A 36 2.34 -9.79 -0.10
C GLY A 36 1.31 -10.77 0.47
N GLU A 37 1.60 -12.06 0.34
CA GLU A 37 0.75 -13.11 0.91
C GLU A 37 0.80 -13.09 2.45
N ARG A 38 -0.38 -13.29 3.08
CA ARG A 38 -0.51 -13.30 4.55
C ARG A 38 -1.46 -14.41 5.01
N SER A 39 -1.17 -14.94 6.19
CA SER A 39 -2.10 -15.80 6.93
C SER A 39 -3.18 -14.99 7.65
N VAL A 40 -4.20 -15.66 8.16
CA VAL A 40 -5.25 -15.00 8.98
C VAL A 40 -4.64 -14.41 10.24
N GLU A 41 -3.72 -15.12 10.88
CA GLU A 41 -3.05 -14.69 12.11
C GLU A 41 -2.21 -13.42 11.91
N GLU A 42 -1.47 -13.34 10.81
CA GLU A 42 -0.69 -12.15 10.44
C GLU A 42 -1.60 -10.94 10.19
N LEU A 43 -2.75 -11.15 9.51
CA LEU A 43 -3.74 -10.09 9.29
C LEU A 43 -4.41 -9.63 10.59
N VAL A 44 -4.72 -10.56 11.49
CA VAL A 44 -5.24 -10.25 12.83
C VAL A 44 -4.24 -9.43 13.63
N ALA A 45 -2.96 -9.84 13.65
CA ALA A 45 -1.91 -9.12 14.36
C ALA A 45 -1.72 -7.68 13.83
N THR A 46 -1.88 -7.47 12.51
CA THR A 46 -1.69 -6.15 11.89
C THR A 46 -2.92 -5.25 12.05
N THR A 47 -4.14 -5.80 11.90
CA THR A 47 -5.38 -5.00 11.92
C THR A 47 -5.97 -4.82 13.32
N GLY A 48 -5.61 -5.68 14.28
CA GLY A 48 -6.25 -5.74 15.60
C GLY A 48 -7.70 -6.25 15.57
N LEU A 49 -8.22 -6.67 14.41
CA LEU A 49 -9.57 -7.19 14.30
C LEU A 49 -9.68 -8.60 14.88
N PRO A 50 -10.84 -8.99 15.45
CA PRO A 50 -11.07 -10.35 15.90
C PRO A 50 -10.89 -11.38 14.75
N VAL A 51 -10.33 -12.54 15.07
CA VAL A 51 -10.10 -13.66 14.10
C VAL A 51 -11.35 -14.00 13.30
N ALA A 52 -12.50 -14.07 13.98
CA ALA A 52 -13.78 -14.37 13.34
C ALA A 52 -14.14 -13.32 12.26
N ASN A 53 -13.90 -12.04 12.54
CA ASN A 53 -14.19 -10.96 11.61
C ASN A 53 -13.25 -10.99 10.40
N VAL A 54 -11.93 -11.14 10.62
CA VAL A 54 -10.94 -11.28 9.54
C VAL A 54 -11.31 -12.46 8.65
N SER A 55 -11.59 -13.63 9.24
CA SER A 55 -11.98 -14.84 8.50
C SER A 55 -13.28 -14.64 7.70
N GLN A 56 -14.25 -13.90 8.25
CA GLN A 56 -15.49 -13.58 7.54
C GLN A 56 -15.25 -12.64 6.37
N HIS A 57 -14.47 -11.59 6.56
CA HIS A 57 -14.12 -10.65 5.49
C HIS A 57 -13.35 -11.34 4.37
N LEU A 58 -12.36 -12.18 4.70
CA LEU A 58 -11.59 -12.93 3.70
C LEU A 58 -12.47 -13.91 2.91
N ARG A 59 -13.44 -14.60 3.56
CA ARG A 59 -14.42 -15.43 2.86
C ARG A 59 -15.28 -14.63 1.87
N HIS A 60 -15.70 -13.42 2.25
CA HIS A 60 -16.43 -12.52 1.34
C HIS A 60 -15.57 -12.08 0.15
N LEU A 61 -14.32 -11.70 0.38
CA LEU A 61 -13.36 -11.34 -0.65
C LEU A 61 -13.07 -12.50 -1.60
N LEU A 62 -12.84 -13.70 -1.06
CA LEU A 62 -12.58 -14.93 -1.81
C LEU A 62 -13.78 -15.32 -2.69
N LYS A 63 -14.99 -15.32 -2.13
CA LYS A 63 -16.23 -15.64 -2.86
C LYS A 63 -16.47 -14.73 -4.06
N ASN A 64 -16.02 -13.49 -4.00
CA ASN A 64 -16.20 -12.50 -5.06
C ASN A 64 -14.94 -12.27 -5.91
N GLY A 65 -13.93 -13.14 -5.78
CA GLY A 65 -12.76 -13.15 -6.65
C GLY A 65 -11.77 -11.99 -6.46
N LEU A 66 -11.80 -11.31 -5.32
CA LEU A 66 -10.86 -10.23 -5.01
C LEU A 66 -9.57 -10.74 -4.37
N VAL A 67 -9.63 -11.89 -3.71
CA VAL A 67 -8.47 -12.58 -3.16
C VAL A 67 -8.47 -14.03 -3.60
N ALA A 68 -7.29 -14.64 -3.59
CA ALA A 68 -7.08 -16.08 -3.71
C ALA A 68 -6.41 -16.59 -2.44
N ASN A 69 -6.48 -17.89 -2.21
CA ASN A 69 -5.78 -18.54 -1.12
C ASN A 69 -5.07 -19.80 -1.57
N ARG A 70 -4.07 -20.19 -0.79
CA ARG A 70 -3.41 -21.50 -0.88
C ARG A 70 -3.17 -22.06 0.53
N ARG A 71 -3.08 -23.36 0.62
CA ARG A 71 -2.72 -24.01 1.87
C ARG A 71 -1.20 -24.15 1.98
N GLU A 72 -0.66 -23.80 3.13
CA GLU A 72 0.76 -23.94 3.47
C GLU A 72 0.87 -24.60 4.86
N GLY A 73 1.03 -25.92 4.85
CA GLY A 73 1.01 -26.73 6.09
C GLY A 73 -0.32 -26.59 6.84
N LYS A 74 -0.28 -26.05 8.06
CA LYS A 74 -1.46 -25.79 8.89
C LYS A 74 -2.10 -24.41 8.63
N TYR A 75 -1.43 -23.53 7.88
CA TYR A 75 -1.91 -22.18 7.59
C TYR A 75 -2.59 -22.08 6.23
N ILE A 76 -3.50 -21.12 6.12
CA ILE A 76 -4.08 -20.69 4.85
C ILE A 76 -3.52 -19.31 4.56
N ARG A 77 -2.76 -19.19 3.47
CA ARG A 77 -2.22 -17.93 2.98
C ARG A 77 -3.17 -17.30 1.98
N TYR A 78 -3.43 -16.02 2.15
CA TYR A 78 -4.25 -15.22 1.25
C TYR A 78 -3.38 -14.24 0.49
N ARG A 79 -3.74 -13.96 -0.77
CA ARG A 79 -3.13 -12.96 -1.62
C ARG A 79 -4.20 -12.26 -2.45
N LEU A 80 -3.90 -11.15 -3.08
CA LEU A 80 -4.78 -10.61 -4.12
C LEU A 80 -4.95 -11.64 -5.24
N ALA A 81 -6.17 -11.72 -5.78
CA ALA A 81 -6.46 -12.63 -6.90
C ALA A 81 -5.82 -12.11 -8.20
N ASP A 82 -5.77 -10.79 -8.36
CA ASP A 82 -5.29 -10.10 -9.54
C ASP A 82 -4.75 -8.71 -9.17
N GLU A 83 -3.74 -8.23 -9.88
CA GLU A 83 -3.19 -6.87 -9.69
C GLU A 83 -4.19 -5.77 -10.06
N ALA A 84 -5.20 -6.07 -10.87
CA ALA A 84 -6.31 -5.16 -11.14
C ALA A 84 -7.05 -4.71 -9.87
N VAL A 85 -6.98 -5.47 -8.77
CA VAL A 85 -7.53 -5.06 -7.47
C VAL A 85 -6.84 -3.80 -6.95
N VAL A 86 -5.53 -3.66 -7.13
CA VAL A 86 -4.77 -2.45 -6.76
C VAL A 86 -5.25 -1.26 -7.60
N THR A 87 -5.39 -1.45 -8.91
CA THR A 87 -5.92 -0.43 -9.82
C THR A 87 -7.33 0.03 -9.40
N LEU A 88 -8.20 -0.93 -9.07
CA LEU A 88 -9.57 -0.65 -8.65
C LEU A 88 -9.64 0.16 -7.35
N ILE A 89 -8.81 -0.19 -6.37
CA ILE A 89 -8.71 0.53 -5.10
C ILE A 89 -8.16 1.94 -5.34
N GLY A 90 -7.10 2.10 -6.13
CA GLY A 90 -6.54 3.40 -6.49
C GLY A 90 -7.55 4.30 -7.21
N ALA A 91 -8.34 3.74 -8.13
CA ALA A 91 -9.41 4.48 -8.82
C ALA A 91 -10.52 4.93 -7.83
N LEU A 92 -10.92 4.06 -6.89
CA LEU A 92 -11.87 4.37 -5.83
C LEU A 92 -11.36 5.50 -4.92
N GLN A 93 -10.11 5.41 -4.48
CA GLN A 93 -9.45 6.41 -3.65
C GLN A 93 -9.38 7.77 -4.36
N GLY A 94 -8.91 7.81 -5.60
CA GLY A 94 -8.82 9.03 -6.40
C GLY A 94 -10.20 9.65 -6.70
N LEU A 95 -11.24 8.82 -6.91
CA LEU A 95 -12.60 9.31 -7.05
C LEU A 95 -13.12 9.94 -5.75
N ALA A 96 -12.87 9.27 -4.61
CA ALA A 96 -13.28 9.77 -3.30
C ALA A 96 -12.55 11.06 -2.92
N GLU A 97 -11.25 11.17 -3.22
CA GLU A 97 -10.49 12.41 -2.97
C GLU A 97 -11.07 13.60 -3.74
N ARG A 98 -11.39 13.40 -5.01
CA ARG A 98 -11.87 14.51 -5.86
C ARG A 98 -13.32 14.89 -5.64
N ASN A 99 -14.20 13.93 -5.29
CA ASN A 99 -15.65 14.14 -5.36
C ASN A 99 -16.38 13.90 -4.03
N HIS A 100 -15.73 13.31 -3.02
CA HIS A 100 -16.37 13.09 -1.72
C HIS A 100 -15.81 14.06 -0.68
N VAL A 101 -16.63 15.02 -0.27
CA VAL A 101 -16.24 16.17 0.57
C VAL A 101 -15.53 15.76 1.86
N GLU A 102 -16.03 14.74 2.56
CA GLU A 102 -15.44 14.30 3.82
C GLU A 102 -14.10 13.59 3.62
N SER A 103 -13.92 12.86 2.52
CA SER A 103 -12.62 12.28 2.15
C SER A 103 -11.61 13.38 1.86
N ALA A 104 -11.97 14.38 1.04
CA ALA A 104 -11.12 15.51 0.71
C ALA A 104 -10.70 16.30 1.97
N LYS A 105 -11.64 16.58 2.89
CA LYS A 105 -11.34 17.25 4.16
C LYS A 105 -10.38 16.44 5.04
N THR A 106 -10.59 15.13 5.12
CA THR A 106 -9.73 14.23 5.92
C THR A 106 -8.32 14.20 5.35
N ILE A 107 -8.19 14.06 4.03
CA ILE A 107 -6.90 14.08 3.32
C ILE A 107 -6.21 15.43 3.54
N GLU A 108 -6.90 16.55 3.35
CA GLU A 108 -6.36 17.89 3.56
C GLU A 108 -5.86 18.07 4.99
N ARG A 109 -6.69 17.73 5.98
CA ARG A 109 -6.37 17.93 7.40
C ARG A 109 -5.19 17.07 7.85
N TYR A 110 -5.17 15.81 7.45
CA TYR A 110 -4.22 14.85 8.01
C TYR A 110 -2.94 14.72 7.18
N PHE A 111 -3.08 14.68 5.85
CA PHE A 111 -1.95 14.38 4.97
C PHE A 111 -1.29 15.65 4.41
N LYS A 112 -2.05 16.56 3.80
CA LYS A 112 -1.48 17.76 3.17
C LYS A 112 -0.90 18.75 4.17
N LYS A 113 -1.49 18.89 5.37
CA LYS A 113 -0.92 19.75 6.43
C LYS A 113 0.39 19.20 7.01
N ARG A 114 0.60 17.90 6.98
CA ARG A 114 1.83 17.27 7.49
C ARG A 114 2.96 17.25 6.47
N ASP A 115 2.63 17.22 5.20
CA ASP A 115 3.59 17.25 4.10
C ASP A 115 3.27 18.38 3.15
N SER A 116 3.91 19.54 3.39
CA SER A 116 3.76 20.75 2.57
C SER A 116 4.53 20.68 1.26
N LEU A 117 5.40 19.69 1.06
CA LEU A 117 6.15 19.51 -0.18
C LEU A 117 5.42 18.52 -1.09
N GLU A 118 5.49 18.83 -2.40
CA GLU A 118 4.98 17.88 -3.39
C GLU A 118 5.69 16.53 -3.28
N PRO A 119 4.94 15.41 -3.35
CA PRO A 119 5.53 14.08 -3.37
C PRO A 119 6.39 13.91 -4.62
N VAL A 120 7.38 13.03 -4.53
CA VAL A 120 8.25 12.66 -5.66
C VAL A 120 7.49 11.67 -6.53
N SER A 121 7.37 11.94 -7.83
CA SER A 121 6.81 10.97 -8.77
C SER A 121 7.79 9.82 -9.03
N ARG A 122 7.29 8.70 -9.55
CA ARG A 122 8.13 7.53 -9.92
C ARG A 122 9.24 7.91 -10.90
N ASP A 123 8.92 8.69 -11.93
CA ASP A 123 9.89 9.09 -12.94
C ASP A 123 10.96 10.02 -12.37
N GLU A 124 10.56 10.92 -11.49
CA GLU A 124 11.49 11.80 -10.78
C GLU A 124 12.41 10.98 -9.87
N LEU A 125 11.87 10.01 -9.13
CA LEU A 125 12.67 9.13 -8.28
C LEU A 125 13.71 8.35 -9.10
N LEU A 126 13.30 7.75 -10.22
CA LEU A 126 14.21 7.01 -11.09
C LEU A 126 15.35 7.88 -11.61
N ARG A 127 15.06 9.13 -12.05
CA ARG A 127 16.09 10.08 -12.47
C ARG A 127 17.05 10.44 -11.34
N ARG A 128 16.53 10.79 -10.15
CA ARG A 128 17.32 11.18 -8.99
C ARG A 128 18.19 10.03 -8.47
N LYS A 129 17.65 8.82 -8.46
CA LYS A 129 18.38 7.61 -8.06
C LYS A 129 19.55 7.34 -9.01
N LYS A 130 19.33 7.43 -10.33
CA LYS A 130 20.37 7.25 -11.34
C LYS A 130 21.48 8.30 -11.21
N ALA A 131 21.14 9.52 -10.80
CA ALA A 131 22.09 10.61 -10.57
C ALA A 131 22.79 10.55 -9.20
N GLY A 132 22.47 9.56 -8.34
CA GLY A 132 22.98 9.49 -6.96
C GLY A 132 22.52 10.64 -6.06
N ALA A 133 21.45 11.36 -6.45
CA ALA A 133 20.95 12.55 -5.75
C ALA A 133 19.92 12.23 -4.66
N ALA A 134 19.41 11.01 -4.60
CA ALA A 134 18.42 10.59 -3.62
C ALA A 134 18.70 9.19 -3.08
N VAL A 135 18.43 9.00 -1.79
CA VAL A 135 18.38 7.69 -1.12
C VAL A 135 16.92 7.34 -0.87
N VAL A 136 16.55 6.12 -1.24
CA VAL A 136 15.20 5.60 -1.04
C VAL A 136 15.15 4.82 0.25
N ILE A 137 14.17 5.09 1.09
CA ILE A 137 13.93 4.31 2.31
C ILE A 137 12.56 3.65 2.28
N ASP A 138 12.51 2.39 2.70
CA ASP A 138 11.27 1.65 2.92
C ASP A 138 10.93 1.69 4.41
N VAL A 139 9.80 2.30 4.76
CA VAL A 139 9.39 2.46 6.16
C VAL A 139 8.37 1.40 6.61
N ARG A 140 8.09 0.41 5.76
CA ARG A 140 7.20 -0.71 6.06
C ARG A 140 7.83 -1.70 7.04
N PRO A 141 7.04 -2.58 7.66
CA PRO A 141 7.54 -3.70 8.46
C PRO A 141 8.47 -4.64 7.65
N GLY A 142 9.33 -5.38 8.35
CA GLY A 142 10.36 -6.21 7.75
C GLY A 142 9.84 -7.35 6.88
N ASP A 143 8.72 -7.93 7.24
CA ASP A 143 8.02 -8.97 6.48
C ASP A 143 7.55 -8.46 5.11
N GLU A 144 7.05 -7.21 5.03
CA GLU A 144 6.65 -6.58 3.78
C GLU A 144 7.85 -6.23 2.89
N PHE A 145 8.91 -5.70 3.50
CA PHE A 145 10.17 -5.44 2.80
C PHE A 145 10.76 -6.73 2.20
N SER A 146 10.80 -7.79 2.99
CA SER A 146 11.34 -9.08 2.55
C SER A 146 10.54 -9.71 1.42
N ALA A 147 9.20 -9.56 1.45
CA ALA A 147 8.32 -10.03 0.39
C ALA A 147 8.51 -9.29 -0.94
N GLY A 148 8.99 -8.04 -0.89
CA GLY A 148 9.33 -7.25 -2.06
C GLY A 148 9.52 -5.77 -1.72
N HIS A 149 10.51 -5.13 -2.38
CA HIS A 149 10.84 -3.72 -2.17
C HIS A 149 11.42 -3.08 -3.44
N ILE A 150 11.52 -1.76 -3.45
CA ILE A 150 12.17 -1.00 -4.53
C ILE A 150 13.67 -1.29 -4.50
N PRO A 151 14.30 -1.69 -5.62
CA PRO A 151 15.72 -2.06 -5.67
C PRO A 151 16.64 -1.02 -5.04
N GLY A 152 17.52 -1.50 -4.15
CA GLY A 152 18.46 -0.65 -3.42
C GLY A 152 17.83 0.33 -2.44
N ALA A 153 16.59 0.11 -2.02
CA ALA A 153 16.00 0.84 -0.92
C ALA A 153 16.61 0.39 0.42
N VAL A 154 16.89 1.34 1.29
CA VAL A 154 17.31 1.06 2.67
C VAL A 154 16.07 0.71 3.47
N HIS A 155 16.04 -0.48 4.06
CA HIS A 155 14.97 -0.86 4.98
C HIS A 155 15.13 -0.12 6.30
N LEU A 156 14.21 0.78 6.58
CA LEU A 156 14.22 1.61 7.77
C LEU A 156 12.78 1.76 8.33
N PRO A 157 12.26 0.74 9.01
CA PRO A 157 10.92 0.77 9.57
C PRO A 157 10.69 2.00 10.44
N LEU A 158 9.47 2.56 10.38
CA LEU A 158 9.13 3.77 11.14
C LEU A 158 9.45 3.64 12.64
N ALA A 159 9.29 2.44 13.21
CA ALA A 159 9.60 2.16 14.61
C ALA A 159 11.09 2.24 14.95
N GLU A 160 11.97 2.08 13.95
CA GLU A 160 13.42 2.10 14.11
C GLU A 160 14.07 3.41 13.65
N LEU A 161 13.29 4.27 12.99
CA LEU A 161 13.79 5.47 12.32
C LEU A 161 14.68 6.31 13.22
N GLU A 162 14.23 6.63 14.44
CA GLU A 162 14.97 7.50 15.38
C GLU A 162 16.32 6.91 15.81
N ARG A 163 16.41 5.60 15.97
CA ARG A 163 17.64 4.93 16.38
C ARG A 163 18.68 4.83 15.27
N ARG A 164 18.22 4.83 13.99
CA ARG A 164 19.04 4.54 12.83
C ARG A 164 19.27 5.75 11.90
N LEU A 165 18.97 6.97 12.40
CA LEU A 165 19.18 8.21 11.64
C LEU A 165 20.64 8.41 11.19
N THR A 166 21.61 7.86 11.93
CA THR A 166 23.05 7.95 11.60
C THR A 166 23.43 7.14 10.35
N GLU A 167 22.59 6.21 9.93
CA GLU A 167 22.79 5.42 8.72
C GLU A 167 22.45 6.23 7.45
N LEU A 168 21.74 7.34 7.58
CA LEU A 168 21.27 8.15 6.48
C LEU A 168 22.25 9.27 6.12
N PRO A 169 22.55 9.47 4.83
CA PRO A 169 23.44 10.52 4.37
C PRO A 169 22.81 11.90 4.52
N ARG A 170 23.54 12.86 5.09
CA ARG A 170 23.07 14.23 5.30
C ARG A 170 23.07 15.10 4.04
N GLY A 171 23.86 14.72 3.03
CA GLY A 171 24.03 15.51 1.82
C GLY A 171 23.05 15.17 0.68
N GLN A 172 22.30 14.10 0.81
CA GLN A 172 21.36 13.61 -0.21
C GLN A 172 19.90 13.80 0.25
N GLU A 173 18.99 13.85 -0.70
CA GLU A 173 17.57 13.85 -0.39
C GLU A 173 17.13 12.43 -0.02
N ILE A 174 16.32 12.30 1.03
CA ILE A 174 15.72 11.03 1.44
C ILE A 174 14.31 10.95 0.86
N VAL A 175 14.02 9.90 0.11
CA VAL A 175 12.68 9.64 -0.41
C VAL A 175 12.10 8.42 0.29
N ALA A 176 11.10 8.65 1.17
CA ALA A 176 10.43 7.60 1.89
C ALA A 176 9.23 7.05 1.12
N TYR A 177 9.05 5.74 1.11
CA TYR A 177 7.84 5.12 0.58
C TYR A 177 7.24 4.10 1.56
N CYS A 178 5.98 3.75 1.31
CA CYS A 178 5.19 2.86 2.14
C CYS A 178 4.21 2.02 1.30
N ARG A 179 3.09 1.61 1.92
CA ARG A 179 2.06 0.74 1.32
C ARG A 179 1.24 1.39 0.21
N GLY A 180 1.11 2.73 0.21
CA GLY A 180 0.29 3.45 -0.76
C GLY A 180 0.29 4.94 -0.50
N PRO A 181 -0.44 5.73 -1.33
CA PRO A 181 -0.42 7.19 -1.29
C PRO A 181 -0.94 7.79 0.03
N TYR A 182 -1.77 7.06 0.76
CA TYR A 182 -2.35 7.49 2.05
C TYR A 182 -1.76 6.75 3.25
N CYS A 183 -0.61 6.13 3.09
CA CYS A 183 0.04 5.42 4.20
C CYS A 183 0.63 6.39 5.21
N VAL A 184 0.09 6.40 6.43
CA VAL A 184 0.48 7.28 7.54
C VAL A 184 1.97 7.18 7.85
N MET A 185 2.56 5.98 7.77
CA MET A 185 3.97 5.75 8.11
C MET A 185 4.94 6.58 7.26
N ALA A 186 4.69 6.77 5.96
CA ALA A 186 5.55 7.58 5.11
C ALA A 186 5.48 9.07 5.47
N PHE A 187 4.29 9.58 5.80
CA PHE A 187 4.12 10.96 6.25
C PHE A 187 4.80 11.22 7.60
N GLU A 188 4.67 10.30 8.55
CA GLU A 188 5.34 10.41 9.85
C GLU A 188 6.86 10.31 9.71
N ALA A 189 7.37 9.40 8.89
CA ALA A 189 8.79 9.26 8.63
C ALA A 189 9.38 10.56 8.06
N VAL A 190 8.73 11.13 7.03
CA VAL A 190 9.17 12.38 6.42
C VAL A 190 9.14 13.54 7.42
N ALA A 191 8.08 13.65 8.23
CA ALA A 191 7.99 14.69 9.26
C ALA A 191 9.14 14.58 10.27
N ARG A 192 9.39 13.39 10.84
CA ARG A 192 10.49 13.14 11.79
C ARG A 192 11.86 13.41 11.17
N LEU A 193 12.09 12.99 9.92
CA LEU A 193 13.35 13.25 9.22
C LEU A 193 13.61 14.74 9.05
N ARG A 194 12.59 15.53 8.69
CA ARG A 194 12.69 16.98 8.56
C ARG A 194 12.98 17.69 9.89
N GLU A 195 12.33 17.27 10.96
CA GLU A 195 12.60 17.74 12.33
C GLU A 195 14.05 17.51 12.73
N ARG A 196 14.70 16.48 12.19
CA ARG A 196 16.12 16.15 12.41
C ARG A 196 17.06 16.78 11.37
N GLY A 197 16.55 17.68 10.51
CA GLY A 197 17.34 18.45 9.55
C GLY A 197 17.68 17.71 8.24
N PHE A 198 17.03 16.59 7.96
CA PHE A 198 17.18 15.92 6.66
C PHE A 198 16.31 16.58 5.60
N LYS A 199 16.80 16.60 4.36
CA LYS A 199 15.97 16.88 3.20
C LYS A 199 15.18 15.61 2.88
N ALA A 200 13.89 15.57 3.21
CA ALA A 200 13.07 14.39 3.05
C ALA A 200 11.76 14.70 2.34
N ARG A 201 11.38 13.83 1.41
CA ARG A 201 10.11 13.82 0.70
C ARG A 201 9.56 12.40 0.66
N ARG A 202 8.26 12.26 0.42
CA ARG A 202 7.66 10.95 0.20
C ARG A 202 7.55 10.64 -1.28
N LEU A 203 7.58 9.37 -1.64
CA LEU A 203 7.14 8.90 -2.95
C LEU A 203 5.62 9.13 -3.05
N GLN A 204 5.14 9.55 -4.21
CA GLN A 204 3.71 9.77 -4.48
C GLN A 204 2.91 8.49 -4.31
N ASP A 205 3.46 7.41 -4.82
CA ASP A 205 2.87 6.08 -4.83
C ASP A 205 3.43 5.23 -3.68
N GLY A 206 2.82 4.05 -3.45
CA GLY A 206 3.39 3.01 -2.61
C GLY A 206 4.06 1.91 -3.40
N PHE A 207 4.47 0.86 -2.69
CA PHE A 207 5.08 -0.32 -3.28
C PHE A 207 4.15 -1.06 -4.27
N PRO A 208 2.84 -1.27 -4.00
CA PRO A 208 1.95 -1.93 -4.94
C PRO A 208 1.82 -1.19 -6.28
N GLU A 209 1.74 0.13 -6.27
CA GLU A 209 1.67 0.96 -7.48
C GLU A 209 2.99 0.95 -8.26
N TRP A 210 4.13 0.88 -7.55
CA TRP A 210 5.44 0.69 -8.16
C TRP A 210 5.51 -0.63 -8.93
N LYS A 211 5.10 -1.73 -8.28
CA LYS A 211 5.04 -3.07 -8.87
C LYS A 211 4.07 -3.12 -10.06
N LEU A 212 2.87 -2.54 -9.91
CA LEU A 212 1.85 -2.47 -10.96
C LEU A 212 2.34 -1.72 -12.21
N ALA A 213 3.25 -0.76 -12.04
CA ALA A 213 3.89 -0.06 -13.17
C ALA A 213 4.94 -0.90 -13.90
N GLY A 214 5.15 -2.17 -13.54
CA GLY A 214 6.14 -3.06 -14.14
C GLY A 214 7.58 -2.67 -13.81
N LEU A 215 7.80 -1.87 -12.77
CA LEU A 215 9.13 -1.45 -12.35
C LEU A 215 9.85 -2.57 -11.59
N PRO A 216 11.20 -2.59 -11.61
CA PRO A 216 11.98 -3.61 -10.94
C PRO A 216 11.66 -3.72 -9.44
N VAL A 217 11.63 -4.94 -8.94
CA VAL A 217 11.40 -5.29 -7.54
C VAL A 217 12.50 -6.23 -7.09
N GLU A 218 13.04 -6.00 -5.90
CA GLU A 218 13.91 -6.94 -5.19
C GLU A 218 13.11 -7.60 -4.06
N ALA A 219 13.44 -8.85 -3.75
CA ALA A 219 12.95 -9.56 -2.58
C ALA A 219 14.14 -10.14 -1.84
N THR A 220 14.13 -10.07 -0.52
CA THR A 220 15.10 -10.80 0.29
C THR A 220 14.56 -12.20 0.48
N ALA A 221 15.34 -13.21 0.09
CA ALA A 221 14.97 -14.60 0.38
C ALA A 221 14.72 -14.71 1.89
N THR A 222 13.53 -15.15 2.26
CA THR A 222 13.27 -15.53 3.67
C THR A 222 14.14 -16.76 3.96
N PRO A 223 14.97 -16.73 5.00
CA PRO A 223 15.81 -17.87 5.38
C PRO A 223 14.98 -19.09 5.75
#